data_fd559012e7717889905c8094213c34f7
#
_entry.id   fd559012e7717889905c8094213c34f7
#
_cell.length_a   1.000
_cell.length_b   1.000
_cell.length_c   1.000
_cell.angle_alpha   90.00
_cell.angle_beta   90.00
_cell.angle_gamma   90.00
#
_symmetry.space_group_name_H-M   'P 1'
#
loop_
_entity.id
_entity.type
_entity.pdbx_description
1 polymer ?
#
loop_
_entity_poly.entity_id
_entity_poly.type
_entity_poly.pdbx_seq_one_letter_code
_entity_poly.pdbx_strand_id
1 'polypeptide(L)'
;VEAAAPGAPLVFDEEESNVQAHKHVSRGDADAAIAGAAHVLSRHFETPWTEHAFLEPECAVAYIDRDGDVMILSTDQSSHTTLHECSLMLGTKKVKVENQLVGGGFGGKEDMTVQHHAALAAYCTRRPVKVKFSRAESLLIHPKRHPFWMDFTLGCDETGKILGVKAKVVSDTGAFASLGGPVLE
;
A
#
# COMPACT_ATOMS: atom_id res chain seq x y z
N VAL A 1 -6.98 -4.98 15.06
CA VAL A 1 -6.69 -5.80 16.24
C VAL A 1 -7.86 -6.75 16.50
N GLU A 2 -9.10 -6.27 16.59
CA GLU A 2 -10.29 -7.11 16.83
C GLU A 2 -10.55 -8.13 15.72
N ALA A 3 -10.36 -7.75 14.47
CA ALA A 3 -10.52 -8.65 13.31
C ALA A 3 -9.53 -9.83 13.30
N ALA A 4 -8.39 -9.71 13.98
CA ALA A 4 -7.40 -10.78 14.12
C ALA A 4 -7.61 -11.62 15.37
N ALA A 5 -8.66 -11.36 16.16
CA ALA A 5 -8.96 -12.13 17.37
C ALA A 5 -9.50 -13.53 17.02
N PRO A 6 -9.25 -14.55 17.87
CA PRO A 6 -9.83 -15.86 17.67
C PRO A 6 -11.36 -15.80 17.62
N GLY A 7 -11.97 -16.40 16.61
CA GLY A 7 -13.42 -16.41 16.41
C GLY A 7 -14.01 -15.16 15.77
N ALA A 8 -13.18 -14.20 15.33
CA ALA A 8 -13.64 -13.08 14.51
C ALA A 8 -14.20 -13.60 13.16
N PRO A 9 -15.27 -12.98 12.63
CA PRO A 9 -15.74 -13.30 11.28
C PRO A 9 -14.63 -13.12 10.26
N LEU A 10 -14.46 -14.09 9.37
CA LEU A 10 -13.46 -14.02 8.29
C LEU A 10 -13.88 -13.03 7.21
N VAL A 11 -12.92 -12.30 6.66
CA VAL A 11 -13.11 -11.42 5.50
C VAL A 11 -13.27 -12.27 4.24
N PHE A 12 -12.53 -13.37 4.16
CA PHE A 12 -12.61 -14.36 3.07
C PHE A 12 -12.86 -15.74 3.69
N ASP A 13 -13.92 -16.40 3.27
CA ASP A 13 -14.35 -17.70 3.84
C ASP A 13 -13.34 -18.83 3.57
N GLU A 14 -12.47 -18.66 2.57
CA GLU A 14 -11.45 -19.63 2.19
C GLU A 14 -10.20 -19.58 3.09
N GLU A 15 -10.05 -18.51 3.90
CA GLU A 15 -8.89 -18.31 4.74
C GLU A 15 -9.11 -18.86 6.16
N GLU A 16 -8.03 -19.20 6.84
CA GLU A 16 -8.10 -19.70 8.23
C GLU A 16 -8.11 -18.55 9.25
N SER A 17 -7.68 -17.36 8.86
CA SER A 17 -7.65 -16.18 9.73
C SER A 17 -7.60 -14.88 8.92
N ASN A 18 -7.93 -13.77 9.58
CA ASN A 18 -7.79 -12.42 9.02
C ASN A 18 -6.34 -11.87 9.14
N VAL A 19 -5.36 -12.70 9.48
CA VAL A 19 -3.95 -12.31 9.53
C VAL A 19 -3.30 -12.62 8.18
N GLN A 20 -3.16 -11.60 7.36
CA GLN A 20 -2.60 -11.73 6.02
C GLN A 20 -1.12 -12.11 6.03
N ALA A 21 -0.33 -11.51 6.92
CA ALA A 21 1.11 -11.74 7.01
C ALA A 21 1.58 -11.61 8.46
N HIS A 22 2.58 -12.40 8.82
CA HIS A 22 3.29 -12.29 10.09
C HIS A 22 4.79 -12.36 9.83
N LYS A 23 5.51 -11.34 10.26
CA LYS A 23 6.97 -11.26 10.15
C LYS A 23 7.58 -11.22 11.54
N HIS A 24 8.66 -11.97 11.74
CA HIS A 24 9.42 -11.98 12.98
C HIS A 24 10.90 -11.74 12.66
N VAL A 25 11.48 -10.74 13.31
CA VAL A 25 12.91 -10.43 13.20
C VAL A 25 13.52 -10.46 14.60
N SER A 26 14.59 -11.21 14.77
CA SER A 26 15.30 -11.30 16.05
C SER A 26 16.82 -11.23 15.82
N ARG A 27 17.49 -10.49 16.70
CA ARG A 27 18.95 -10.42 16.74
C ARG A 27 19.44 -10.28 18.17
N GLY A 28 20.26 -11.22 18.62
CA GLY A 28 20.74 -11.27 19.99
C GLY A 28 19.64 -11.59 21.01
N ASP A 29 19.84 -11.19 22.25
CA ASP A 29 18.90 -11.36 23.35
C ASP A 29 18.41 -9.99 23.83
N ALA A 30 17.31 -9.52 23.24
CA ALA A 30 16.75 -8.23 23.57
C ALA A 30 16.17 -8.19 25.00
N ASP A 31 15.64 -9.32 25.52
CA ASP A 31 15.10 -9.39 26.88
C ASP A 31 16.21 -9.23 27.92
N ALA A 32 17.31 -9.94 27.78
CA ALA A 32 18.47 -9.80 28.65
C ALA A 32 19.09 -8.39 28.56
N ALA A 33 19.21 -7.83 27.36
CA ALA A 33 19.75 -6.49 27.15
C ALA A 33 18.86 -5.39 27.80
N ILE A 34 17.54 -5.50 27.73
CA ILE A 34 16.61 -4.57 28.34
C ILE A 34 16.61 -4.74 29.88
N ALA A 35 16.65 -5.98 30.37
CA ALA A 35 16.71 -6.24 31.81
C ALA A 35 17.97 -5.68 32.48
N GLY A 36 19.10 -5.63 31.76
CA GLY A 36 20.37 -5.07 32.22
C GLY A 36 20.56 -3.57 31.91
N ALA A 37 19.58 -2.91 31.33
CA ALA A 37 19.68 -1.49 30.95
C ALA A 37 19.54 -0.55 32.16
N ALA A 38 20.26 0.57 32.13
CA ALA A 38 20.15 1.61 33.15
C ALA A 38 18.80 2.33 33.10
N HIS A 39 18.28 2.51 31.89
CA HIS A 39 16.98 3.14 31.66
C HIS A 39 16.14 2.28 30.73
N VAL A 40 14.87 2.07 31.08
CA VAL A 40 13.91 1.32 30.27
C VAL A 40 12.68 2.20 30.02
N LEU A 41 12.28 2.29 28.76
CA LEU A 41 11.11 3.01 28.35
C LEU A 41 10.18 2.10 27.55
N SER A 42 8.91 2.01 27.98
CA SER A 42 7.86 1.36 27.22
C SER A 42 6.81 2.38 26.80
N ARG A 43 6.38 2.33 25.54
CA ARG A 43 5.36 3.22 24.96
C ARG A 43 4.48 2.47 23.97
N HIS A 44 3.22 2.85 23.98
CA HIS A 44 2.24 2.49 22.96
C HIS A 44 1.99 3.70 22.04
N PHE A 45 1.89 3.43 20.72
CA PHE A 45 1.57 4.42 19.71
C PHE A 45 0.48 3.89 18.81
N GLU A 46 -0.40 4.79 18.38
CA GLU A 46 -1.42 4.51 17.37
C GLU A 46 -1.36 5.55 16.26
N THR A 47 -1.53 5.10 15.01
CA THR A 47 -1.73 5.99 13.87
C THR A 47 -3.07 5.68 13.23
N PRO A 48 -3.86 6.70 12.85
CA PRO A 48 -5.14 6.49 12.18
C PRO A 48 -4.94 6.20 10.68
N TRP A 49 -6.01 5.82 10.00
CA TRP A 49 -6.12 5.91 8.55
C TRP A 49 -5.81 7.33 8.12
N THR A 50 -4.83 7.51 7.25
CA THR A 50 -4.36 8.83 6.86
C THR A 50 -4.41 9.00 5.35
N GLU A 51 -4.94 10.14 4.94
CA GLU A 51 -5.00 10.57 3.54
C GLU A 51 -3.62 11.06 3.08
N HIS A 52 -3.19 10.63 1.88
CA HIS A 52 -1.95 11.09 1.26
C HIS A 52 -2.02 12.56 0.82
N ALA A 53 -3.20 13.00 0.40
CA ALA A 53 -3.51 14.37 -0.01
C ALA A 53 -2.51 14.96 -1.03
N PHE A 54 -2.01 14.15 -1.97
CA PHE A 54 -1.15 14.64 -3.03
C PHE A 54 -1.85 15.73 -3.85
N LEU A 55 -1.08 16.71 -4.33
CA LEU A 55 -1.64 17.90 -5.00
C LEU A 55 -2.35 17.54 -6.33
N GLU A 56 -1.78 16.63 -7.10
CA GLU A 56 -2.35 16.14 -8.35
C GLU A 56 -3.25 14.93 -8.11
N PRO A 57 -4.59 15.03 -8.28
CA PRO A 57 -5.49 13.88 -8.30
C PRO A 57 -5.12 12.90 -9.43
N GLU A 58 -5.56 11.67 -9.29
CA GLU A 58 -5.30 10.59 -10.24
C GLU A 58 -5.82 10.94 -11.64
N CYS A 59 -4.99 10.66 -12.63
CA CYS A 59 -5.32 10.89 -14.03
C CYS A 59 -4.63 9.85 -14.92
N ALA A 60 -5.37 9.30 -15.87
CA ALA A 60 -4.82 8.49 -16.94
C ALA A 60 -5.49 8.82 -18.29
N VAL A 61 -4.72 8.69 -19.35
CA VAL A 61 -5.19 8.74 -20.75
C VAL A 61 -4.84 7.42 -21.40
N ALA A 62 -5.78 6.81 -22.11
CA ALA A 62 -5.50 5.62 -22.90
C ALA A 62 -6.02 5.77 -24.32
N TYR A 63 -5.32 5.16 -25.28
CA TYR A 63 -5.68 5.13 -26.70
C TYR A 63 -5.07 3.92 -27.39
N ILE A 64 -5.56 3.60 -28.58
CA ILE A 64 -4.94 2.58 -29.43
C ILE A 64 -3.87 3.27 -30.29
N ASP A 65 -2.63 2.82 -30.17
CA ASP A 65 -1.52 3.37 -30.95
C ASP A 65 -1.51 2.87 -32.40
N ARG A 66 -0.50 3.30 -33.19
CA ARG A 66 -0.38 2.94 -34.61
C ARG A 66 -0.10 1.46 -34.86
N ASP A 67 0.45 0.77 -33.85
CA ASP A 67 0.75 -0.67 -33.88
C ASP A 67 -0.45 -1.51 -33.45
N GLY A 68 -1.53 -0.85 -33.02
CA GLY A 68 -2.74 -1.49 -32.49
C GLY A 68 -2.64 -1.86 -31.03
N ASP A 69 -1.62 -1.40 -30.30
CA ASP A 69 -1.45 -1.63 -28.88
C ASP A 69 -2.22 -0.60 -28.05
N VAL A 70 -2.63 -0.98 -26.85
CA VAL A 70 -3.24 -0.06 -25.88
C VAL A 70 -2.12 0.74 -25.22
N MET A 71 -2.00 2.01 -25.55
CA MET A 71 -1.09 2.94 -24.87
C MET A 71 -1.80 3.58 -23.69
N ILE A 72 -1.16 3.56 -22.54
CA ILE A 72 -1.64 4.18 -21.29
C ILE A 72 -0.62 5.23 -20.85
N LEU A 73 -1.04 6.48 -20.78
CA LEU A 73 -0.28 7.58 -20.19
C LEU A 73 -0.84 7.80 -18.77
N SER A 74 -0.01 7.66 -17.75
CA SER A 74 -0.44 7.67 -16.35
C SER A 74 0.51 8.48 -15.47
N THR A 75 0.00 9.02 -14.38
CA THR A 75 0.79 9.63 -13.31
C THR A 75 0.75 8.72 -12.08
N ASP A 76 1.42 7.56 -12.18
CA ASP A 76 1.48 6.55 -11.13
C ASP A 76 2.90 6.36 -10.57
N GLN A 77 3.01 5.60 -9.49
CA GLN A 77 4.28 5.24 -8.86
C GLN A 77 4.77 3.84 -9.28
N SER A 78 3.95 3.06 -10.00
CA SER A 78 4.26 1.70 -10.42
C SER A 78 3.70 1.38 -11.81
N SER A 79 4.37 1.89 -12.85
CA SER A 79 3.98 1.62 -14.25
C SER A 79 4.06 0.13 -14.62
N HIS A 80 4.91 -0.65 -13.96
CA HIS A 80 4.95 -2.10 -14.16
C HIS A 80 3.72 -2.81 -13.63
N THR A 81 3.19 -2.40 -12.47
CA THR A 81 1.92 -2.89 -11.95
C THR A 81 0.79 -2.53 -12.90
N THR A 82 0.72 -1.27 -13.35
CA THR A 82 -0.28 -0.82 -14.34
C THR A 82 -0.21 -1.66 -15.62
N LEU A 83 1.00 -1.93 -16.14
CA LEU A 83 1.19 -2.78 -17.32
C LEU A 83 0.68 -4.21 -17.09
N HIS A 84 1.06 -4.81 -15.96
CA HIS A 84 0.68 -6.18 -15.62
C HIS A 84 -0.83 -6.34 -15.49
N GLU A 85 -1.44 -5.53 -14.64
CA GLU A 85 -2.86 -5.62 -14.32
C GLU A 85 -3.76 -5.27 -15.51
N CYS A 86 -3.41 -4.24 -16.28
CA CYS A 86 -4.13 -3.91 -17.51
C CYS A 86 -4.00 -5.00 -18.57
N SER A 87 -2.84 -5.65 -18.68
CA SER A 87 -2.64 -6.77 -19.60
C SER A 87 -3.50 -7.99 -19.22
N LEU A 88 -3.60 -8.29 -17.92
CA LEU A 88 -4.47 -9.35 -17.40
C LEU A 88 -5.94 -9.03 -17.66
N MET A 89 -6.40 -7.84 -17.30
CA MET A 89 -7.78 -7.40 -17.48
C MET A 89 -8.22 -7.44 -18.95
N LEU A 90 -7.36 -6.99 -19.86
CA LEU A 90 -7.66 -6.94 -21.29
C LEU A 90 -7.43 -8.28 -22.01
N GLY A 91 -6.81 -9.26 -21.35
CA GLY A 91 -6.46 -10.56 -21.93
C GLY A 91 -5.45 -10.47 -23.07
N THR A 92 -4.57 -9.47 -23.05
CA THR A 92 -3.59 -9.24 -24.14
C THR A 92 -2.28 -8.67 -23.59
N LYS A 93 -1.16 -9.03 -24.24
CA LYS A 93 0.16 -8.44 -24.01
C LYS A 93 0.42 -7.17 -24.83
N LYS A 94 -0.54 -6.75 -25.65
CA LYS A 94 -0.48 -5.55 -26.46
C LYS A 94 -0.87 -4.32 -25.66
N VAL A 95 -0.14 -4.06 -24.59
CA VAL A 95 -0.30 -2.92 -23.67
C VAL A 95 1.05 -2.26 -23.49
N LYS A 96 1.07 -0.95 -23.54
CA LYS A 96 2.23 -0.10 -23.25
C LYS A 96 1.85 0.93 -22.20
N VAL A 97 2.74 1.19 -21.27
CA VAL A 97 2.53 2.21 -20.23
C VAL A 97 3.68 3.20 -20.26
N GLU A 98 3.35 4.47 -20.33
CA GLU A 98 4.31 5.57 -20.24
C GLU A 98 3.94 6.43 -19.03
N ASN A 99 4.86 6.51 -18.06
CA ASN A 99 4.66 7.32 -16.88
C ASN A 99 4.95 8.79 -17.19
N GLN A 100 4.03 9.66 -16.78
CA GLN A 100 4.14 11.10 -16.92
C GLN A 100 4.71 11.72 -15.64
N LEU A 101 4.94 13.02 -15.62
CA LEU A 101 5.37 13.73 -14.42
C LEU A 101 4.32 13.58 -13.31
N VAL A 102 4.74 13.06 -12.16
CA VAL A 102 3.86 12.78 -11.03
C VAL A 102 3.83 13.96 -10.07
N GLY A 103 2.65 14.57 -9.91
CA GLY A 103 2.42 15.69 -9.01
C GLY A 103 2.20 15.30 -7.56
N GLY A 104 3.02 14.38 -7.05
CA GLY A 104 2.94 13.78 -5.72
C GLY A 104 2.16 12.47 -5.71
N GLY A 105 2.52 11.56 -4.81
CA GLY A 105 1.88 10.25 -4.64
C GLY A 105 2.03 9.74 -3.21
N PHE A 106 3.24 9.80 -2.64
CA PHE A 106 3.54 9.42 -1.24
C PHE A 106 3.09 7.99 -0.88
N GLY A 107 3.12 7.07 -1.86
CA GLY A 107 2.60 5.71 -1.75
C GLY A 107 1.13 5.56 -2.21
N GLY A 108 0.36 6.63 -2.31
CA GLY A 108 -1.06 6.57 -2.68
C GLY A 108 -1.33 6.35 -4.18
N LYS A 109 -0.30 6.39 -5.03
CA LYS A 109 -0.41 6.12 -6.46
C LYS A 109 0.35 4.85 -6.89
N GLU A 110 0.65 3.95 -5.97
CA GLU A 110 1.21 2.64 -6.30
C GLU A 110 0.14 1.65 -6.74
N ASP A 111 -1.05 1.72 -6.14
CA ASP A 111 -2.21 0.99 -6.60
C ASP A 111 -2.86 1.67 -7.81
N MET A 112 -3.51 0.87 -8.66
CA MET A 112 -4.29 1.37 -9.78
C MET A 112 -5.63 1.93 -9.33
N THR A 113 -5.98 3.11 -9.84
CA THR A 113 -7.27 3.76 -9.58
C THR A 113 -8.05 4.13 -10.83
N VAL A 114 -7.41 4.73 -11.82
CA VAL A 114 -8.05 5.24 -13.06
C VAL A 114 -7.51 4.59 -14.32
N GLN A 115 -6.33 3.98 -14.26
CA GLN A 115 -5.61 3.45 -15.43
C GLN A 115 -6.41 2.34 -16.14
N HIS A 116 -6.91 1.38 -15.38
CA HIS A 116 -7.70 0.27 -15.92
C HIS A 116 -9.03 0.74 -16.51
N HIS A 117 -9.68 1.75 -15.93
CA HIS A 117 -10.90 2.33 -16.50
C HIS A 117 -10.64 3.00 -17.85
N ALA A 118 -9.56 3.81 -17.95
CA ALA A 118 -9.17 4.45 -19.20
C ALA A 118 -8.80 3.40 -20.26
N ALA A 119 -7.99 2.39 -19.89
CA ALA A 119 -7.54 1.32 -20.77
C ALA A 119 -8.71 0.49 -21.33
N LEU A 120 -9.63 0.04 -20.46
CA LEU A 120 -10.81 -0.73 -20.85
C LEU A 120 -11.71 0.07 -21.81
N ALA A 121 -12.02 1.31 -21.45
CA ALA A 121 -12.86 2.16 -22.28
C ALA A 121 -12.22 2.46 -23.65
N ALA A 122 -10.90 2.72 -23.71
CA ALA A 122 -10.20 2.92 -24.96
C ALA A 122 -10.15 1.64 -25.82
N TYR A 123 -9.93 0.49 -25.19
CA TYR A 123 -9.93 -0.81 -25.87
C TYR A 123 -11.28 -1.14 -26.49
N CYS A 124 -12.38 -0.96 -25.76
CA CYS A 124 -13.73 -1.24 -26.24
C CYS A 124 -14.22 -0.25 -27.29
N THR A 125 -13.96 1.05 -27.09
CA THR A 125 -14.50 2.11 -27.99
C THR A 125 -13.60 2.43 -29.18
N ARG A 126 -12.34 1.99 -29.14
CA ARG A 126 -11.29 2.33 -30.10
C ARG A 126 -11.06 3.85 -30.23
N ARG A 127 -11.36 4.60 -29.18
CA ARG A 127 -11.20 6.06 -29.12
C ARG A 127 -10.28 6.43 -27.95
N PRO A 128 -9.55 7.55 -28.04
CA PRO A 128 -8.84 8.08 -26.89
C PRO A 128 -9.79 8.38 -25.72
N VAL A 129 -9.42 7.95 -24.53
CA VAL A 129 -10.20 8.14 -23.31
C VAL A 129 -9.30 8.75 -22.23
N LYS A 130 -9.79 9.75 -21.53
CA LYS A 130 -9.17 10.34 -20.35
C LYS A 130 -10.07 10.12 -19.16
N VAL A 131 -9.53 9.56 -18.08
CA VAL A 131 -10.17 9.45 -16.78
C VAL A 131 -9.37 10.28 -15.79
N LYS A 132 -10.01 11.17 -15.08
CA LYS A 132 -9.40 12.02 -14.06
C LYS A 132 -10.38 12.15 -12.90
N PHE A 133 -9.88 11.90 -11.69
CA PHE A 133 -10.66 12.17 -10.47
C PHE A 133 -10.69 13.66 -10.14
N SER A 134 -11.82 14.15 -9.66
CA SER A 134 -11.88 15.37 -8.88
C SER A 134 -11.20 15.17 -7.52
N ARG A 135 -10.92 16.22 -6.78
CA ARG A 135 -10.37 16.10 -5.42
C ARG A 135 -11.30 15.28 -4.50
N ALA A 136 -12.60 15.46 -4.61
CA ALA A 136 -13.57 14.72 -3.81
C ALA A 136 -13.55 13.22 -4.12
N GLU A 137 -13.50 12.84 -5.40
CA GLU A 137 -13.40 11.44 -5.82
C GLU A 137 -12.06 10.82 -5.40
N SER A 138 -10.95 11.54 -5.56
CA SER A 138 -9.63 11.10 -5.10
C SER A 138 -9.63 10.78 -3.61
N LEU A 139 -10.12 11.68 -2.76
CA LEU A 139 -10.23 11.48 -1.32
C LEU A 139 -11.14 10.30 -0.93
N LEU A 140 -12.14 10.01 -1.74
CA LEU A 140 -13.11 8.95 -1.46
C LEU A 140 -12.62 7.56 -1.90
N ILE A 141 -11.95 7.48 -3.06
CA ILE A 141 -11.75 6.23 -3.78
C ILE A 141 -10.35 5.64 -3.55
N HIS A 142 -9.29 6.46 -3.57
CA HIS A 142 -7.94 5.89 -3.53
C HIS A 142 -7.58 5.28 -2.16
N PRO A 143 -6.65 4.32 -2.11
CA PRO A 143 -6.22 3.68 -0.88
C PRO A 143 -5.68 4.69 0.14
N LYS A 144 -5.80 4.37 1.42
CA LYS A 144 -5.29 5.20 2.52
C LYS A 144 -4.03 4.57 3.11
N ARG A 145 -3.24 5.36 3.85
CA ARG A 145 -2.16 4.83 4.67
C ARG A 145 -2.74 3.89 5.72
N HIS A 146 -2.08 2.76 5.91
CA HIS A 146 -2.49 1.81 6.93
C HIS A 146 -2.40 2.41 8.33
N PRO A 147 -3.40 2.19 9.20
CA PRO A 147 -3.26 2.48 10.61
C PRO A 147 -2.36 1.45 11.27
N PHE A 148 -1.66 1.87 12.30
CA PHE A 148 -0.76 1.02 13.06
C PHE A 148 -1.04 1.11 14.56
N TRP A 149 -0.93 -0.03 15.25
CA TRP A 149 -0.84 -0.15 16.70
C TRP A 149 0.55 -0.69 17.02
N MET A 150 1.30 0.05 17.83
CA MET A 150 2.72 -0.22 18.03
C MET A 150 3.07 -0.17 19.51
N ASP A 151 3.59 -1.28 20.03
CA ASP A 151 4.15 -1.36 21.36
C ASP A 151 5.67 -1.44 21.25
N PHE A 152 6.37 -0.50 21.86
CA PHE A 152 7.83 -0.48 21.93
C PHE A 152 8.31 -0.56 23.37
N THR A 153 9.34 -1.38 23.61
CA THR A 153 10.14 -1.34 24.82
C THR A 153 11.61 -1.20 24.44
N LEU A 154 12.28 -0.20 25.00
CA LEU A 154 13.65 0.14 24.67
C LEU A 154 14.45 0.26 25.98
N GLY A 155 15.64 -0.35 26.02
CA GLY A 155 16.61 -0.21 27.08
C GLY A 155 17.88 0.48 26.60
N CYS A 156 18.40 1.42 27.40
CA CYS A 156 19.68 2.09 27.13
C CYS A 156 20.57 2.16 28.39
N ASP A 157 21.87 2.42 28.18
CA ASP A 157 22.82 2.69 29.25
C ASP A 157 22.74 4.13 29.76
N GLU A 158 23.57 4.48 30.75
CA GLU A 158 23.66 5.83 31.36
C GLU A 158 24.02 6.93 30.35
N THR A 159 24.62 6.59 29.22
CA THR A 159 24.99 7.53 28.16
C THR A 159 23.90 7.73 27.12
N GLY A 160 22.81 6.95 27.18
CA GLY A 160 21.74 6.93 26.21
C GLY A 160 21.99 6.00 25.01
N LYS A 161 23.04 5.18 25.04
CA LYS A 161 23.27 4.16 24.00
C LYS A 161 22.24 3.06 24.12
N ILE A 162 21.52 2.77 23.03
CA ILE A 162 20.52 1.72 22.96
C ILE A 162 21.19 0.35 23.06
N LEU A 163 20.75 -0.47 23.99
CA LEU A 163 21.20 -1.83 24.25
C LEU A 163 20.26 -2.89 23.70
N GLY A 164 18.95 -2.66 23.80
CA GLY A 164 17.94 -3.58 23.31
C GLY A 164 16.64 -2.86 22.94
N VAL A 165 15.93 -3.43 21.96
CA VAL A 165 14.61 -2.96 21.52
C VAL A 165 13.70 -4.16 21.32
N LYS A 166 12.48 -4.08 21.85
CA LYS A 166 11.36 -4.97 21.50
C LYS A 166 10.26 -4.13 20.88
N ALA A 167 9.75 -4.58 19.76
CA ALA A 167 8.63 -3.95 19.08
C ALA A 167 7.58 -5.00 18.71
N LYS A 168 6.31 -4.69 18.95
CA LYS A 168 5.16 -5.37 18.38
C LYS A 168 4.41 -4.34 17.55
N VAL A 169 4.29 -4.61 16.26
CA VAL A 169 3.63 -3.72 15.30
C VAL A 169 2.49 -4.49 14.66
N VAL A 170 1.30 -3.95 14.70
CA VAL A 170 0.12 -4.47 14.02
C VAL A 170 -0.38 -3.42 13.05
N SER A 171 -0.55 -3.80 11.79
CA SER A 171 -1.09 -2.96 10.73
C SER A 171 -2.43 -3.51 10.25
N ASP A 172 -3.37 -2.63 9.94
CA ASP A 172 -4.63 -2.99 9.30
C ASP A 172 -4.58 -2.60 7.82
N THR A 173 -4.77 -3.58 6.95
CA THR A 173 -4.75 -3.38 5.49
C THR A 173 -6.15 -3.20 4.91
N GLY A 174 -7.20 -3.30 5.72
CA GLY A 174 -8.57 -3.38 5.25
C GLY A 174 -8.91 -4.73 4.61
N ALA A 175 -10.06 -4.81 3.97
CA ALA A 175 -10.58 -6.04 3.38
C ALA A 175 -9.81 -6.50 2.13
N PHE A 176 -9.21 -5.58 1.39
CA PHE A 176 -8.42 -5.88 0.20
C PHE A 176 -6.95 -5.58 0.50
N ALA A 177 -6.17 -6.61 0.60
CA ALA A 177 -4.81 -6.57 1.10
C ALA A 177 -3.86 -5.71 0.28
N SER A 178 -4.03 -5.66 -1.05
CA SER A 178 -3.18 -4.89 -1.97
C SER A 178 -1.70 -4.90 -1.58
N LEU A 179 -1.14 -3.77 -1.17
CA LEU A 179 0.26 -3.63 -0.74
C LEU A 179 0.50 -4.00 0.74
N GLY A 180 -0.51 -4.53 1.45
CA GLY A 180 -0.39 -4.84 2.88
C GLY A 180 0.75 -5.79 3.23
N GLY A 181 0.98 -6.85 2.43
CA GLY A 181 2.12 -7.73 2.58
C GLY A 181 3.47 -7.02 2.40
N PRO A 182 3.72 -6.39 1.22
CA PRO A 182 4.93 -5.63 0.94
C PRO A 182 5.25 -4.52 1.94
N VAL A 183 4.25 -3.88 2.55
CA VAL A 183 4.45 -2.84 3.58
C VAL A 183 5.10 -3.39 4.84
N LEU A 184 4.96 -4.71 5.13
CA LEU A 184 5.59 -5.37 6.28
C LEU A 184 6.99 -5.91 5.98
N GLU A 185 7.46 -5.89 4.76
CA GLU A 185 8.79 -6.38 4.32
C GLU A 185 9.86 -5.29 4.37
#